data_deba827c590054c1b86a2899993b522a
#
_entry.id   deba827c590054c1b86a2899993b522a
#
_cell.length_a   1.000
_cell.length_b   1.000
_cell.length_c   1.000
_cell.angle_alpha   90.00
_cell.angle_beta   90.00
_cell.angle_gamma   90.00
#
_symmetry.space_group_name_H-M   'P 1'
#
loop_
_entity.id
_entity.type
_entity.pdbx_description
1 polymer ?
#
loop_
_entity_poly.entity_id
_entity_poly.type
_entity_poly.pdbx_seq_one_letter_code
_entity_poly.pdbx_strand_id
1 'polypeptide(L)'
;MDDFKKGTIVYYAQILPTGDVYEVLTLKLRTVDKEARWFVGTDVKTKAAFLFNECDIGVAIFTDRKESLEKVKEAKKNRKERVLTTYCEEDN
;
A
#
# COMPACT_ATOMS: atom_id res chain seq x y z
N MET A 1 14.82 -3.98 -3.93
CA MET A 1 14.62 -2.99 -5.00
C MET A 1 15.43 -3.26 -6.27
N ASP A 2 16.34 -4.19 -6.22
CA ASP A 2 17.21 -4.50 -7.38
C ASP A 2 16.43 -4.96 -8.62
N ASP A 3 15.29 -5.61 -8.43
CA ASP A 3 14.46 -6.11 -9.52
C ASP A 3 13.50 -5.05 -10.09
N PHE A 4 13.43 -3.91 -9.44
CA PHE A 4 12.52 -2.83 -9.88
C PHE A 4 13.15 -2.03 -11.01
N LYS A 5 12.36 -1.83 -12.06
CA LYS A 5 12.75 -1.02 -13.21
C LYS A 5 11.52 -0.41 -13.84
N LYS A 6 11.73 0.56 -14.72
CA LYS A 6 10.62 1.19 -15.45
C LYS A 6 9.77 0.12 -16.16
N GLY A 7 8.48 0.16 -15.94
CA GLY A 7 7.54 -0.79 -16.53
C GLY A 7 7.18 -1.98 -15.63
N THR A 8 7.89 -2.16 -14.51
CA THR A 8 7.56 -3.23 -13.57
C THR A 8 6.18 -2.98 -12.95
N ILE A 9 5.39 -4.03 -12.80
CA ILE A 9 4.09 -3.96 -12.15
C ILE A 9 4.26 -4.30 -10.66
N VAL A 10 3.74 -3.42 -9.80
CA VAL A 10 3.70 -3.64 -8.36
C VAL A 10 2.30 -3.35 -7.84
N TYR A 11 2.02 -3.73 -6.61
CA TYR A 11 0.71 -3.58 -5.99
C TYR A 11 0.83 -2.74 -4.74
N TYR A 12 0.06 -1.68 -4.67
CA TYR A 12 0.04 -0.77 -3.54
C TYR A 12 -1.15 -1.09 -2.64
N ALA A 13 -0.86 -1.53 -1.43
CA ALA A 13 -1.88 -1.74 -0.40
C ALA A 13 -2.19 -0.37 0.22
N GLN A 14 -3.15 0.35 -0.36
CA GLN A 14 -3.51 1.68 0.11
C GLN A 14 -4.41 1.57 1.34
N ILE A 15 -3.88 1.95 2.49
CA ILE A 15 -4.57 1.87 3.77
C ILE A 15 -4.63 3.28 4.35
N LEU A 16 -5.80 3.90 4.29
CA LEU A 16 -6.05 5.24 4.79
C LEU A 16 -7.20 5.18 5.80
N PRO A 17 -6.88 4.88 7.08
CA PRO A 17 -7.92 4.65 8.09
C PRO A 17 -8.88 5.82 8.30
N THR A 18 -8.38 7.06 8.23
CA THR A 18 -9.21 8.25 8.41
C THR A 18 -10.26 8.43 7.33
N GLY A 19 -9.96 7.98 6.11
CA GLY A 19 -10.89 8.02 4.99
C GLY A 19 -11.61 6.71 4.74
N ASP A 20 -11.39 5.72 5.60
CA ASP A 20 -11.93 4.37 5.45
C ASP A 20 -11.58 3.74 4.10
N VAL A 21 -10.36 3.98 3.63
CA VAL A 21 -9.87 3.44 2.37
C VAL A 21 -9.00 2.21 2.63
N TYR A 22 -9.40 1.09 2.05
CA TYR A 22 -8.69 -0.20 2.17
C TYR A 22 -8.76 -0.89 0.81
N GLU A 23 -7.78 -0.61 -0.03
CA GLU A 23 -7.79 -1.16 -1.40
C GLU A 23 -6.40 -1.45 -1.92
N VAL A 24 -6.34 -2.26 -2.96
CA VAL A 24 -5.09 -2.59 -3.66
C VAL A 24 -5.12 -1.90 -5.02
N LEU A 25 -4.11 -1.08 -5.28
CA LEU A 25 -3.94 -0.43 -6.57
C LEU A 25 -2.85 -1.16 -7.36
N THR A 26 -3.08 -1.34 -8.65
CA THR A 26 -2.09 -1.89 -9.56
C THR A 26 -1.30 -0.73 -10.14
N LEU A 27 0.00 -0.71 -9.88
CA LEU A 27 0.88 0.38 -10.32
C LEU A 27 1.89 -0.13 -11.33
N LYS A 28 2.16 0.70 -12.31
CA LYS A 28 3.24 0.47 -13.26
C LYS A 28 4.36 1.45 -12.95
N LEU A 29 5.56 0.96 -12.72
CA LEU A 29 6.68 1.82 -12.35
C LEU A 29 7.07 2.73 -13.51
N ARG A 30 7.05 4.02 -13.24
CA ARG A 30 7.37 5.08 -14.19
C ARG A 30 8.83 5.48 -14.11
N THR A 31 9.32 5.64 -12.87
CA THR A 31 10.67 6.09 -12.58
C THR A 31 11.21 5.26 -11.41
N VAL A 32 12.44 4.81 -11.53
CA VAL A 32 13.13 4.10 -10.45
C VAL A 32 14.51 4.69 -10.30
N ASP A 33 14.81 5.22 -9.11
CA ASP A 33 16.13 5.72 -8.77
C ASP A 33 16.73 4.81 -7.71
N LYS A 34 17.57 3.88 -8.14
CA LYS A 34 18.18 2.89 -7.26
C LYS A 34 19.20 3.50 -6.32
N GLU A 35 19.86 4.54 -6.75
CA GLU A 35 20.88 5.23 -5.96
C GLU A 35 20.23 6.00 -4.80
N ALA A 36 19.18 6.77 -5.10
CA ALA A 36 18.44 7.52 -4.09
C ALA A 36 17.40 6.66 -3.37
N ARG A 37 17.17 5.44 -3.84
CA ARG A 37 16.26 4.45 -3.22
C ARG A 37 14.81 4.90 -3.17
N TRP A 38 14.33 5.49 -4.27
CA TRP A 38 12.92 5.83 -4.40
C TRP A 38 12.40 5.43 -5.78
N PHE A 39 11.09 5.36 -5.92
CA PHE A 39 10.47 5.06 -7.20
C PHE A 39 9.07 5.68 -7.26
N VAL A 40 8.59 5.86 -8.49
CA VAL A 40 7.25 6.39 -8.77
C VAL A 40 6.46 5.35 -9.52
N GLY A 41 5.28 5.02 -9.00
CA GLY A 41 4.34 4.13 -9.66
C GLY A 41 3.10 4.89 -10.10
N THR A 42 2.56 4.54 -11.26
CA THR A 42 1.35 5.15 -11.79
C THR A 42 0.22 4.13 -11.79
N ASP A 43 -0.93 4.51 -11.22
CA ASP A 43 -2.12 3.66 -11.22
C ASP A 43 -2.55 3.41 -12.65
N VAL A 44 -2.72 2.13 -13.01
CA VAL A 44 -3.08 1.76 -14.39
C VAL A 44 -4.49 2.19 -14.76
N LYS A 45 -5.35 2.42 -13.79
CA LYS A 45 -6.74 2.85 -14.01
C LYS A 45 -6.90 4.37 -14.02
N THR A 46 -6.47 5.03 -12.94
CA THR A 46 -6.69 6.47 -12.74
C THR A 46 -5.55 7.33 -13.26
N LYS A 47 -4.39 6.74 -13.54
CA LYS A 47 -3.17 7.44 -13.96
C LYS A 47 -2.57 8.33 -12.87
N ALA A 48 -3.04 8.21 -11.64
CA ALA A 48 -2.46 8.92 -10.51
C ALA A 48 -1.06 8.39 -10.22
N ALA A 49 -0.13 9.29 -9.93
CA ALA A 49 1.25 8.93 -9.62
C ALA A 49 1.50 8.96 -8.12
N PHE A 50 2.26 7.99 -7.64
CA PHE A 50 2.61 7.87 -6.22
C PHE A 50 4.11 7.70 -6.07
N LEU A 51 4.69 8.39 -5.10
CA LEU A 51 6.10 8.31 -4.78
C LEU A 51 6.31 7.40 -3.56
N PHE A 52 7.23 6.46 -3.67
CA PHE A 52 7.56 5.53 -2.61
C PHE A 52 9.07 5.45 -2.40
N ASN A 53 9.45 5.04 -1.18
CA ASN A 53 10.82 4.75 -0.83
C ASN A 53 11.04 3.24 -0.78
N GLU A 54 12.30 2.83 -0.81
CA GLU A 54 12.64 1.41 -0.70
C GLU A 54 12.05 0.75 0.54
N CYS A 55 11.95 1.48 1.65
CA CYS A 55 11.40 0.95 2.90
C CYS A 55 9.90 0.63 2.82
N ASP A 56 9.20 1.11 1.80
CA ASP A 56 7.79 0.79 1.60
C ASP A 56 7.59 -0.61 1.00
N ILE A 57 8.65 -1.20 0.45
CA ILE A 57 8.59 -2.54 -0.15
C ILE A 57 8.38 -3.57 0.97
N GLY A 58 7.34 -4.38 0.82
CA GLY A 58 6.95 -5.36 1.84
C GLY A 58 6.05 -4.80 2.93
N VAL A 59 5.87 -3.48 2.97
CA VAL A 59 4.97 -2.80 3.93
C VAL A 59 3.72 -2.29 3.22
N ALA A 60 3.90 -1.50 2.17
CA ALA A 60 2.80 -0.96 1.37
C ALA A 60 2.88 -1.39 -0.09
N ILE A 61 4.08 -1.68 -0.58
CA ILE A 61 4.33 -2.09 -1.97
C ILE A 61 4.72 -3.56 -2.01
N PHE A 62 4.05 -4.31 -2.87
CA PHE A 62 4.26 -5.75 -3.02
C PHE A 62 4.40 -6.11 -4.50
N THR A 63 5.17 -7.14 -4.78
CA THR A 63 5.31 -7.70 -6.13
C THR A 63 4.23 -8.75 -6.41
N ASP A 64 3.61 -9.27 -5.34
CA ASP A 64 2.55 -10.27 -5.41
C ASP A 64 1.23 -9.63 -4.98
N ARG A 65 0.22 -9.68 -5.86
CA ARG A 65 -1.10 -9.12 -5.59
C ARG A 65 -1.76 -9.79 -4.37
N LYS A 66 -1.55 -11.08 -4.21
CA LYS A 66 -2.11 -11.83 -3.09
C LYS A 66 -1.62 -11.31 -1.74
N GLU A 67 -0.32 -11.03 -1.63
CA GLU A 67 0.25 -10.47 -0.41
C GLU A 67 -0.33 -9.10 -0.09
N SER A 68 -0.52 -8.27 -1.11
CA SER A 68 -1.10 -6.94 -0.91
C SER A 68 -2.55 -7.01 -0.46
N LEU A 69 -3.32 -7.96 -1.00
CA LEU A 69 -4.71 -8.19 -0.61
C LEU A 69 -4.81 -8.66 0.85
N GLU A 70 -3.90 -9.54 1.26
CA GLU A 70 -3.84 -10.02 2.64
C GLU A 70 -3.51 -8.88 3.60
N LYS A 71 -2.61 -8.00 3.21
CA LYS A 71 -2.23 -6.84 4.02
C LYS A 71 -3.42 -5.90 4.24
N VAL A 72 -4.15 -5.61 3.18
CA VAL A 72 -5.36 -4.76 3.26
C VAL A 72 -6.43 -5.42 4.12
N LYS A 73 -6.64 -6.71 3.95
CA LYS A 73 -7.63 -7.47 4.72
C LYS A 73 -7.30 -7.46 6.21
N GLU A 74 -6.04 -7.66 6.55
CA GLU A 74 -5.56 -7.63 7.93
C GLU A 74 -5.75 -6.25 8.56
N ALA A 75 -5.38 -5.20 7.84
CA ALA A 75 -5.53 -3.83 8.32
C ALA A 75 -7.00 -3.47 8.58
N LYS A 76 -7.88 -3.92 7.71
CA LYS A 76 -9.32 -3.69 7.85
C LYS A 76 -9.88 -4.41 9.07
N LYS A 77 -9.42 -5.63 9.31
CA LYS A 77 -9.81 -6.41 10.49
C LYS A 77 -9.33 -5.74 11.77
N ASN A 78 -8.07 -5.31 11.80
CA ASN A 78 -7.48 -4.65 12.96
C ASN A 78 -8.20 -3.34 13.28
N ARG A 79 -8.65 -2.62 12.26
CA ARG A 79 -9.42 -1.39 12.46
C ARG A 79 -10.73 -1.66 13.19
N LYS A 80 -11.44 -2.72 12.80
CA LYS A 80 -12.69 -3.13 13.46
C LYS A 80 -12.45 -3.45 14.93
N GLU A 81 -11.41 -4.19 15.22
CA GLU A 81 -11.05 -4.55 16.59
C GLU A 81 -10.72 -3.31 17.42
N ARG A 82 -9.98 -2.36 16.86
CA ARG A 82 -9.65 -1.11 17.54
C ARG A 82 -10.90 -0.28 17.87
N VAL A 83 -11.83 -0.20 16.93
CA VAL A 83 -13.07 0.56 17.12
C VAL A 83 -13.89 -0.05 18.26
N LEU A 84 -13.99 -1.39 18.29
CA LEU A 84 -14.70 -2.09 19.35
C LEU A 84 -14.05 -1.87 20.71
N THR A 85 -12.72 -1.93 20.79
CA THR A 85 -11.97 -1.70 22.02
C THR A 85 -12.17 -0.28 22.54
N THR A 86 -12.07 0.69 21.65
CA THR A 86 -12.28 2.11 22.00
C THR A 86 -13.67 2.34 22.53
N TYR A 87 -14.66 1.75 21.91
CA TYR A 87 -16.05 1.86 22.31
C TYR A 87 -16.26 1.31 23.73
N CYS A 88 -15.68 0.15 24.01
CA CYS A 88 -15.78 -0.46 25.34
C CYS A 88 -15.11 0.40 26.41
N GLU A 89 -14.02 1.05 26.09
CA GLU A 89 -13.33 1.95 27.02
C GLU A 89 -14.18 3.17 27.36
N GLU A 90 -14.89 3.69 26.37
CA GLU A 90 -15.76 4.85 26.57
C GLU A 90 -16.95 4.52 27.48
N ASP A 91 -17.46 3.31 27.40
CA ASP A 91 -18.57 2.86 28.21
C ASP A 91 -18.20 2.66 29.69
N ASN A 92 -16.93 2.49 29.95
CA ASN A 92 -16.41 2.33 31.30
C ASN A 92 -16.11 3.65 31.98
#